data_6f2b0adcc32af7afe9ea901925639e86
#
_entry.id   6f2b0adcc32af7afe9ea901925639e86
#
_cell.length_a   1.000
_cell.length_b   1.000
_cell.length_c   1.000
_cell.angle_alpha   90.00
_cell.angle_beta   90.00
_cell.angle_gamma   90.00
#
_symmetry.space_group_name_H-M   'P 1'
#
loop_
_entity.id
_entity.type
_entity.pdbx_description
1 polymer ?
#
loop_
_entity_poly.entity_id
_entity_poly.type
_entity_poly.pdbx_seq_one_letter_code
_entity_poly.pdbx_strand_id
1 'polypeptide(L)'
;MSINWQEILFHFLGGLGLFLYSIKTMGDGLQQAAGDRLRFYIDKYTSNPFFGVLVGIGMTALIQSSSGVTVITVGLVSAGLLTLRQAIGIVMGANIGTTVTSFIIGFKLGDYALPMLFIGAVCLFFTKNRSINNIGRIIFGVGGIFFALNLMSGAMEPLKDLQVFRDYMVELSKSPILGVFVGTGLTLLIQASSATIGILQNLYASGLIDLQGALPVLFGDNIGTTITAIIASLGANIAAKRVAGAHVAFNVIGTVICIVFLVPFTGLIQWFESTLNLAPEMTIAFAHGTFNITNTIIQFPFIGALAYLVTKLIPGEDEVVKYEALYLDEQLIKQAPSIALGNAKKELLHLGNYAAKAFDLSYSYIINLDEKLAEKGHKTEEAINTIDEKLTRYLIRLSSESLSQKESEVLTNILDSSRDLERIGDHAEGLINLTDYLQRKNVQFSDAALEELAEIYQATTAFIKDALDSVENNDIEKAQSLIERHKEINHMERILRKTHIKRLNKGECSTQAGVNFIDIISHYTRVSDHAMNLAEKVIAEQI
;
A
#
# COMPACT_ATOMS: atom_id res chain seq x y z
N MET A 1 -38.07 -15.18 34.67
CA MET A 1 -38.14 -15.57 33.23
C MET A 1 -36.95 -16.49 32.91
N SER A 2 -37.18 -17.62 32.29
CA SER A 2 -36.06 -18.44 31.80
C SER A 2 -35.40 -17.69 30.64
N ILE A 3 -34.13 -17.37 30.80
CA ILE A 3 -33.36 -16.69 29.74
C ILE A 3 -33.12 -17.67 28.59
N ASN A 4 -33.51 -17.29 27.38
CA ASN A 4 -33.24 -18.06 26.17
C ASN A 4 -31.84 -17.71 25.64
N TRP A 5 -30.80 -18.38 26.12
CA TRP A 5 -29.43 -18.15 25.72
C TRP A 5 -29.20 -18.34 24.22
N GLN A 6 -29.92 -19.26 23.57
CA GLN A 6 -29.80 -19.49 22.13
C GLN A 6 -30.29 -18.27 21.34
N GLU A 7 -31.41 -17.69 21.74
CA GLU A 7 -31.95 -16.49 21.08
C GLU A 7 -31.03 -15.29 21.25
N ILE A 8 -30.51 -15.05 22.47
CA ILE A 8 -29.52 -14.01 22.74
C ILE A 8 -28.30 -14.19 21.84
N LEU A 9 -27.74 -15.40 21.81
CA LEU A 9 -26.54 -15.69 21.02
C LEU A 9 -26.78 -15.50 19.52
N PHE A 10 -27.90 -15.98 18.99
CA PHE A 10 -28.19 -15.88 17.56
C PHE A 10 -28.46 -14.43 17.12
N HIS A 11 -29.20 -13.66 17.89
CA HIS A 11 -29.43 -12.24 17.58
C HIS A 11 -28.16 -11.40 17.75
N PHE A 12 -27.34 -11.67 18.77
CA PHE A 12 -26.08 -10.97 18.97
C PHE A 12 -25.06 -11.29 17.87
N LEU A 13 -24.81 -12.58 17.57
CA LEU A 13 -23.86 -12.97 16.54
C LEU A 13 -24.36 -12.60 15.12
N GLY A 14 -25.66 -12.73 14.86
CA GLY A 14 -26.27 -12.28 13.62
C GLY A 14 -26.17 -10.76 13.45
N GLY A 15 -26.45 -10.02 14.50
CA GLY A 15 -26.27 -8.56 14.56
C GLY A 15 -24.80 -8.17 14.34
N LEU A 16 -23.86 -8.84 14.98
CA LEU A 16 -22.44 -8.58 14.81
C LEU A 16 -21.98 -8.86 13.36
N GLY A 17 -22.42 -9.97 12.77
CA GLY A 17 -22.12 -10.29 11.38
C GLY A 17 -22.65 -9.21 10.42
N LEU A 18 -23.90 -8.77 10.62
CA LEU A 18 -24.49 -7.70 9.83
C LEU A 18 -23.76 -6.36 10.04
N PHE A 19 -23.35 -6.05 11.26
CA PHE A 19 -22.58 -4.86 11.61
C PHE A 19 -21.25 -4.82 10.85
N LEU A 20 -20.48 -5.91 10.88
CA LEU A 20 -19.21 -6.03 10.17
C LEU A 20 -19.38 -5.88 8.66
N TYR A 21 -20.40 -6.54 8.09
CA TYR A 21 -20.71 -6.42 6.67
C TYR A 21 -21.09 -4.97 6.29
N SER A 22 -21.86 -4.30 7.13
CA SER A 22 -22.34 -2.93 6.91
C SER A 22 -21.20 -1.90 6.99
N ILE A 23 -20.28 -2.04 7.96
CA ILE A 23 -19.06 -1.20 8.03
C ILE A 23 -18.23 -1.38 6.75
N LYS A 24 -18.03 -2.63 6.32
CA LYS A 24 -17.29 -2.92 5.09
C LYS A 24 -17.95 -2.28 3.89
N THR A 25 -19.26 -2.45 3.72
CA THR A 25 -20.03 -1.88 2.60
C THR A 25 -19.96 -0.36 2.56
N MET A 26 -20.05 0.31 3.73
CA MET A 26 -19.86 1.75 3.87
C MET A 26 -18.44 2.16 3.47
N GLY A 27 -17.43 1.45 3.98
CA GLY A 27 -16.03 1.71 3.69
C GLY A 27 -15.70 1.57 2.18
N ASP A 28 -16.19 0.50 1.55
CA ASP A 28 -16.04 0.27 0.10
C ASP A 28 -16.68 1.41 -0.72
N GLY A 29 -17.85 1.90 -0.28
CA GLY A 29 -18.52 3.05 -0.90
C GLY A 29 -17.71 4.33 -0.78
N LEU A 30 -17.16 4.63 0.40
CA LEU A 30 -16.33 5.80 0.67
C LEU A 30 -15.01 5.72 -0.13
N GLN A 31 -14.34 4.58 -0.12
CA GLN A 31 -13.09 4.36 -0.86
C GLN A 31 -13.28 4.55 -2.37
N GLN A 32 -14.34 3.96 -2.95
CA GLN A 32 -14.64 4.11 -4.37
C GLN A 32 -15.07 5.54 -4.74
N ALA A 33 -15.71 6.27 -3.83
CA ALA A 33 -16.05 7.68 -4.03
C ALA A 33 -14.80 8.59 -3.97
N ALA A 34 -13.81 8.25 -3.14
CA ALA A 34 -12.55 9.01 -3.00
C ALA A 34 -11.62 8.84 -4.23
N GLY A 35 -11.65 7.69 -4.91
CA GLY A 35 -10.91 7.42 -6.15
C GLY A 35 -9.39 7.61 -6.03
N ASP A 36 -8.73 7.92 -7.18
CA ASP A 36 -7.27 8.05 -7.32
C ASP A 36 -6.64 9.19 -6.51
N ARG A 37 -7.44 10.10 -5.96
CA ARG A 37 -6.95 11.23 -5.15
C ARG A 37 -6.21 10.77 -3.88
N LEU A 38 -6.55 9.59 -3.37
CA LEU A 38 -5.95 9.03 -2.17
C LEU A 38 -4.43 8.85 -2.32
N ARG A 39 -4.00 8.32 -3.47
CA ARG A 39 -2.58 8.11 -3.80
C ARG A 39 -1.82 9.42 -3.91
N PHE A 40 -2.39 10.41 -4.60
CA PHE A 40 -1.79 11.73 -4.76
C PHE A 40 -1.47 12.39 -3.41
N TYR A 41 -2.34 12.19 -2.40
CA TYR A 41 -2.12 12.73 -1.07
C TYR A 41 -0.97 12.04 -0.32
N ILE A 42 -0.78 10.72 -0.49
CA ILE A 42 0.33 10.00 0.15
C ILE A 42 1.66 10.49 -0.42
N ASP A 43 1.82 10.47 -1.74
CA ASP A 43 3.09 10.80 -2.39
C ASP A 43 3.49 12.27 -2.18
N LYS A 44 2.53 13.19 -2.15
CA LYS A 44 2.79 14.64 -2.07
C LYS A 44 2.94 15.17 -0.65
N TYR A 45 2.27 14.59 0.33
CA TYR A 45 2.11 15.19 1.67
C TYR A 45 2.75 14.40 2.80
N THR A 46 3.53 13.34 2.54
CA THR A 46 4.24 12.61 3.59
C THR A 46 5.66 13.11 3.85
N SER A 47 5.98 14.35 3.44
CA SER A 47 7.34 14.93 3.54
C SER A 47 7.90 14.97 4.97
N ASN A 48 7.05 15.02 5.98
CA ASN A 48 7.45 14.94 7.40
C ASN A 48 6.40 14.21 8.26
N PRO A 49 6.74 13.79 9.50
CA PRO A 49 5.82 13.05 10.38
C PRO A 49 4.51 13.78 10.68
N PHE A 50 4.48 15.11 10.74
CA PHE A 50 3.27 15.87 11.02
C PHE A 50 2.24 15.72 9.88
N PHE A 51 2.68 15.90 8.65
CA PHE A 51 1.82 15.63 7.49
C PHE A 51 1.46 14.14 7.40
N GLY A 52 2.35 13.24 7.85
CA GLY A 52 2.04 11.81 8.00
C GLY A 52 0.82 11.59 8.90
N VAL A 53 0.71 12.30 10.05
CA VAL A 53 -0.47 12.22 10.93
C VAL A 53 -1.73 12.67 10.18
N LEU A 54 -1.70 13.81 9.49
CA LEU A 54 -2.87 14.32 8.75
C LEU A 54 -3.30 13.35 7.63
N VAL A 55 -2.34 12.80 6.89
CA VAL A 55 -2.60 11.78 5.87
C VAL A 55 -3.19 10.52 6.49
N GLY A 56 -2.64 10.05 7.61
CA GLY A 56 -3.16 8.89 8.35
C GLY A 56 -4.60 9.09 8.81
N ILE A 57 -4.95 10.28 9.34
CA ILE A 57 -6.33 10.63 9.72
C ILE A 57 -7.24 10.58 8.49
N GLY A 58 -6.88 11.29 7.43
CA GLY A 58 -7.70 11.39 6.22
C GLY A 58 -7.91 10.04 5.53
N MET A 59 -6.84 9.27 5.38
CA MET A 59 -6.91 7.94 4.77
C MET A 59 -7.80 7.00 5.58
N THR A 60 -7.61 6.93 6.89
CA THR A 60 -8.40 6.03 7.74
C THR A 60 -9.87 6.44 7.78
N ALA A 61 -10.17 7.74 7.82
CA ALA A 61 -11.54 8.23 7.74
C ALA A 61 -12.22 7.88 6.40
N LEU A 62 -11.46 7.86 5.29
CA LEU A 62 -11.98 7.51 3.97
C LEU A 62 -12.07 5.99 3.74
N ILE A 63 -11.01 5.25 4.10
CA ILE A 63 -10.96 3.78 3.91
C ILE A 63 -11.78 3.06 4.99
N GLN A 64 -12.06 3.72 6.13
CA GLN A 64 -12.73 3.13 7.31
C GLN A 64 -11.97 1.90 7.87
N SER A 65 -10.66 1.85 7.68
CA SER A 65 -9.79 0.76 8.13
C SER A 65 -8.39 1.27 8.49
N SER A 66 -8.10 1.43 9.77
CA SER A 66 -6.75 1.74 10.25
C SER A 66 -5.77 0.59 9.99
N SER A 67 -6.26 -0.64 10.05
CA SER A 67 -5.47 -1.83 9.70
C SER A 67 -5.01 -1.78 8.24
N GLY A 68 -5.93 -1.44 7.31
CA GLY A 68 -5.60 -1.26 5.89
C GLY A 68 -4.55 -0.17 5.68
N VAL A 69 -4.73 1.00 6.31
CA VAL A 69 -3.75 2.11 6.25
C VAL A 69 -2.39 1.70 6.83
N THR A 70 -2.37 0.96 7.93
CA THR A 70 -1.12 0.48 8.53
C THR A 70 -0.41 -0.54 7.64
N VAL A 71 -1.15 -1.47 7.02
CA VAL A 71 -0.60 -2.44 6.05
C VAL A 71 0.01 -1.72 4.84
N ILE A 72 -0.69 -0.73 4.27
CA ILE A 72 -0.15 0.12 3.20
C ILE A 72 1.14 0.81 3.66
N THR A 73 1.14 1.38 4.86
CA THR A 73 2.31 2.06 5.43
C THR A 73 3.49 1.12 5.61
N VAL A 74 3.25 -0.10 6.11
CA VAL A 74 4.24 -1.18 6.23
C VAL A 74 4.84 -1.52 4.86
N GLY A 75 3.99 -1.69 3.84
CA GLY A 75 4.43 -1.94 2.46
C GLY A 75 5.29 -0.81 1.89
N LEU A 76 4.87 0.46 2.08
CA LEU A 76 5.62 1.62 1.60
C LEU A 76 7.00 1.78 2.28
N VAL A 77 7.09 1.46 3.57
CA VAL A 77 8.39 1.44 4.28
C VAL A 77 9.25 0.28 3.81
N SER A 78 8.65 -0.89 3.60
CA SER A 78 9.34 -2.06 3.04
C SER A 78 9.93 -1.77 1.66
N ALA A 79 9.24 -0.98 0.86
CA ALA A 79 9.68 -0.52 -0.45
C ALA A 79 10.67 0.67 -0.42
N GLY A 80 11.05 1.15 0.77
CA GLY A 80 11.96 2.30 0.90
C GLY A 80 11.35 3.66 0.51
N LEU A 81 10.03 3.73 0.29
CA LEU A 81 9.32 4.96 -0.12
C LEU A 81 9.01 5.88 1.06
N LEU A 82 8.96 5.33 2.27
CA LEU A 82 8.75 6.07 3.51
C LEU A 82 9.84 5.73 4.52
N THR A 83 10.27 6.74 5.25
CA THR A 83 11.11 6.54 6.43
C THR A 83 10.29 6.01 7.61
N LEU A 84 10.93 5.32 8.54
CA LEU A 84 10.27 4.84 9.77
C LEU A 84 9.56 5.96 10.54
N ARG A 85 10.14 7.17 10.59
CA ARG A 85 9.53 8.33 11.28
C ARG A 85 8.26 8.83 10.61
N GLN A 86 8.24 8.88 9.28
CA GLN A 86 7.05 9.24 8.51
C GLN A 86 5.93 8.19 8.71
N ALA A 87 6.28 6.92 8.66
CA ALA A 87 5.36 5.82 8.89
C ALA A 87 4.75 5.85 10.30
N ILE A 88 5.54 6.14 11.34
CA ILE A 88 5.03 6.31 12.71
C ILE A 88 3.98 7.44 12.74
N GLY A 89 4.23 8.57 12.05
CA GLY A 89 3.26 9.65 11.93
C GLY A 89 1.94 9.18 11.29
N ILE A 90 2.01 8.45 10.18
CA ILE A 90 0.81 7.91 9.51
C ILE A 90 0.05 6.96 10.45
N VAL A 91 0.73 6.07 11.14
CA VAL A 91 0.13 5.13 12.10
C VAL A 91 -0.57 5.87 13.26
N MET A 92 0.06 6.90 13.84
CA MET A 92 -0.56 7.76 14.85
C MET A 92 -1.84 8.43 14.31
N GLY A 93 -1.78 8.94 13.08
CA GLY A 93 -2.94 9.53 12.40
C GLY A 93 -4.04 8.50 12.14
N ALA A 94 -3.67 7.28 11.75
CA ALA A 94 -4.62 6.20 11.49
C ALA A 94 -5.43 5.84 12.75
N ASN A 95 -4.80 5.83 13.93
CA ASN A 95 -5.52 5.63 15.19
C ASN A 95 -6.55 6.74 15.46
N ILE A 96 -6.21 8.01 15.20
CA ILE A 96 -7.19 9.11 15.29
C ILE A 96 -8.31 8.91 14.27
N GLY A 97 -7.96 8.58 13.01
CA GLY A 97 -8.93 8.39 11.93
C GLY A 97 -9.97 7.30 12.20
N THR A 98 -9.60 6.25 12.95
CA THR A 98 -10.51 5.18 13.37
C THR A 98 -11.67 5.72 14.24
N THR A 99 -11.45 6.79 14.98
CA THR A 99 -12.48 7.36 15.84
C THR A 99 -13.67 7.96 15.08
N VAL A 100 -13.49 8.29 13.80
CA VAL A 100 -14.58 8.78 12.92
C VAL A 100 -15.73 7.77 12.87
N THR A 101 -15.41 6.47 12.80
CA THR A 101 -16.44 5.41 12.84
C THR A 101 -17.21 5.43 14.16
N SER A 102 -16.51 5.61 15.28
CA SER A 102 -17.14 5.71 16.61
C SER A 102 -18.10 6.90 16.71
N PHE A 103 -17.73 8.04 16.10
CA PHE A 103 -18.62 9.20 16.02
C PHE A 103 -19.84 8.93 15.14
N ILE A 104 -19.68 8.25 13.99
CA ILE A 104 -20.81 7.85 13.14
C ILE A 104 -21.78 6.98 13.93
N ILE A 105 -21.28 5.98 14.66
CA ILE A 105 -22.08 5.10 15.51
C ILE A 105 -22.77 5.89 16.65
N GLY A 106 -22.08 6.90 17.19
CA GLY A 106 -22.57 7.74 18.30
C GLY A 106 -23.79 8.62 17.95
N PHE A 107 -24.10 8.82 16.65
CA PHE A 107 -25.31 9.50 16.25
C PHE A 107 -26.54 8.59 16.47
N LYS A 108 -27.63 9.14 16.99
CA LYS A 108 -28.90 8.40 17.19
C LYS A 108 -29.70 8.31 15.88
N LEU A 109 -29.24 7.52 14.92
CA LEU A 109 -29.90 7.31 13.63
C LEU A 109 -30.68 5.98 13.57
N GLY A 110 -30.87 5.30 14.70
CA GLY A 110 -31.55 4.01 14.76
C GLY A 110 -32.94 4.00 14.14
N ASP A 111 -33.72 5.07 14.33
CA ASP A 111 -35.06 5.21 13.76
C ASP A 111 -35.07 5.33 12.23
N TYR A 112 -33.96 5.80 11.66
CA TYR A 112 -33.78 5.95 10.22
C TYR A 112 -33.08 4.75 9.57
N ALA A 113 -32.73 3.73 10.33
CA ALA A 113 -31.98 2.56 9.84
C ALA A 113 -32.67 1.87 8.65
N LEU A 114 -33.97 1.56 8.79
CA LEU A 114 -34.76 0.90 7.74
C LEU A 114 -34.96 1.75 6.48
N PRO A 115 -35.35 3.05 6.58
CA PRO A 115 -35.38 3.94 5.43
C PRO A 115 -34.03 4.05 4.72
N MET A 116 -32.92 4.14 5.44
CA MET A 116 -31.57 4.20 4.86
C MET A 116 -31.20 2.90 4.12
N LEU A 117 -31.52 1.73 4.71
CA LEU A 117 -31.33 0.44 4.04
C LEU A 117 -32.13 0.36 2.73
N PHE A 118 -33.39 0.81 2.74
CA PHE A 118 -34.23 0.82 1.53
C PHE A 118 -33.67 1.75 0.46
N ILE A 119 -33.36 3.01 0.80
CA ILE A 119 -32.82 4.00 -0.15
C ILE A 119 -31.48 3.50 -0.71
N GLY A 120 -30.60 3.01 0.15
CA GLY A 120 -29.31 2.45 -0.24
C GLY A 120 -29.47 1.27 -1.21
N ALA A 121 -30.39 0.33 -0.91
CA ALA A 121 -30.68 -0.81 -1.78
C ALA A 121 -31.22 -0.36 -3.14
N VAL A 122 -32.15 0.62 -3.18
CA VAL A 122 -32.66 1.18 -4.44
C VAL A 122 -31.52 1.76 -5.28
N CYS A 123 -30.62 2.53 -4.67
CA CYS A 123 -29.44 3.07 -5.38
C CYS A 123 -28.53 1.97 -5.91
N LEU A 124 -28.34 0.88 -5.18
CA LEU A 124 -27.47 -0.23 -5.56
C LEU A 124 -28.05 -1.06 -6.72
N PHE A 125 -29.34 -1.37 -6.68
CA PHE A 125 -29.96 -2.31 -7.63
C PHE A 125 -30.52 -1.65 -8.89
N PHE A 126 -30.98 -0.39 -8.79
CA PHE A 126 -31.68 0.26 -9.89
C PHE A 126 -30.86 1.33 -10.62
N THR A 127 -29.62 1.62 -10.17
CA THR A 127 -28.78 2.66 -10.78
C THR A 127 -27.52 2.06 -11.38
N LYS A 128 -27.23 2.40 -12.65
CA LYS A 128 -25.97 2.07 -13.33
C LYS A 128 -24.91 3.15 -13.17
N ASN A 129 -25.26 4.32 -12.61
CA ASN A 129 -24.33 5.42 -12.38
C ASN A 129 -23.43 5.08 -11.17
N ARG A 130 -22.11 4.99 -11.42
CA ARG A 130 -21.10 4.62 -10.42
C ARG A 130 -21.14 5.51 -9.18
N SER A 131 -21.28 6.83 -9.36
CA SER A 131 -21.32 7.79 -8.23
C SER A 131 -22.54 7.57 -7.35
N ILE A 132 -23.74 7.34 -7.95
CA ILE A 132 -24.96 7.06 -7.20
C ILE A 132 -24.88 5.68 -6.52
N ASN A 133 -24.27 4.69 -7.17
CA ASN A 133 -24.06 3.37 -6.59
C ASN A 133 -23.15 3.45 -5.35
N ASN A 134 -22.05 4.23 -5.41
CA ASN A 134 -21.16 4.43 -4.28
C ASN A 134 -21.86 5.15 -3.11
N ILE A 135 -22.67 6.17 -3.39
CA ILE A 135 -23.52 6.83 -2.38
C ILE A 135 -24.52 5.83 -1.79
N GLY A 136 -25.11 4.99 -2.64
CA GLY A 136 -26.01 3.90 -2.23
C GLY A 136 -25.34 2.93 -1.25
N ARG A 137 -24.08 2.54 -1.49
CA ARG A 137 -23.28 1.71 -0.56
C ARG A 137 -23.06 2.39 0.78
N ILE A 138 -22.75 3.68 0.78
CA ILE A 138 -22.56 4.45 2.02
C ILE A 138 -23.85 4.48 2.81
N ILE A 139 -24.97 4.86 2.19
CA ILE A 139 -26.28 4.96 2.86
C ILE A 139 -26.74 3.59 3.37
N PHE A 140 -26.60 2.54 2.54
CA PHE A 140 -26.94 1.16 2.92
C PHE A 140 -26.09 0.68 4.09
N GLY A 141 -24.78 0.95 4.05
CA GLY A 141 -23.85 0.58 5.11
C GLY A 141 -24.18 1.29 6.43
N VAL A 142 -24.44 2.60 6.40
CA VAL A 142 -24.85 3.36 7.62
C VAL A 142 -26.16 2.82 8.17
N GLY A 143 -27.18 2.61 7.32
CA GLY A 143 -28.46 2.03 7.76
C GLY A 143 -28.29 0.65 8.39
N GLY A 144 -27.44 -0.20 7.77
CA GLY A 144 -27.14 -1.54 8.27
C GLY A 144 -26.39 -1.54 9.61
N ILE A 145 -25.48 -0.59 9.84
CA ILE A 145 -24.80 -0.40 11.14
C ILE A 145 -25.82 -0.17 12.24
N PHE A 146 -26.73 0.80 12.07
CA PHE A 146 -27.72 1.12 13.09
C PHE A 146 -28.76 0.00 13.27
N PHE A 147 -29.17 -0.68 12.21
CA PHE A 147 -30.06 -1.83 12.31
C PHE A 147 -29.40 -2.98 13.10
N ALA A 148 -28.15 -3.26 12.81
CA ALA A 148 -27.37 -4.28 13.52
C ALA A 148 -27.17 -3.95 15.00
N LEU A 149 -26.89 -2.69 15.34
CA LEU A 149 -26.77 -2.23 16.72
C LEU A 149 -28.09 -2.37 17.49
N ASN A 150 -29.24 -2.03 16.87
CA ASN A 150 -30.55 -2.24 17.48
C ASN A 150 -30.83 -3.73 17.75
N LEU A 151 -30.44 -4.60 16.81
CA LEU A 151 -30.58 -6.05 16.97
C LEU A 151 -29.72 -6.58 18.13
N MET A 152 -28.47 -6.13 18.22
CA MET A 152 -27.54 -6.49 19.31
C MET A 152 -28.01 -5.96 20.65
N SER A 153 -28.49 -4.71 20.72
CA SER A 153 -29.01 -4.09 21.93
C SER A 153 -30.21 -4.85 22.50
N GLY A 154 -31.18 -5.20 21.62
CA GLY A 154 -32.33 -5.99 22.02
C GLY A 154 -31.95 -7.39 22.55
N ALA A 155 -30.95 -8.01 21.93
CA ALA A 155 -30.42 -9.32 22.39
C ALA A 155 -29.79 -9.26 23.80
N MET A 156 -29.16 -8.12 24.13
CA MET A 156 -28.44 -7.95 25.40
C MET A 156 -29.32 -7.46 26.54
N GLU A 157 -30.52 -6.98 26.26
CA GLU A 157 -31.43 -6.42 27.28
C GLU A 157 -31.72 -7.39 28.43
N PRO A 158 -31.97 -8.70 28.20
CA PRO A 158 -32.19 -9.65 29.29
C PRO A 158 -31.01 -9.85 30.24
N LEU A 159 -29.76 -9.49 29.80
CA LEU A 159 -28.55 -9.63 30.61
C LEU A 159 -28.51 -8.64 31.77
N LYS A 160 -29.22 -7.51 31.67
CA LYS A 160 -29.32 -6.49 32.73
C LYS A 160 -29.86 -7.08 34.05
N ASP A 161 -30.75 -8.06 33.96
CA ASP A 161 -31.41 -8.67 35.10
C ASP A 161 -30.61 -9.79 35.75
N LEU A 162 -29.53 -10.24 35.10
CA LEU A 162 -28.65 -11.29 35.59
C LEU A 162 -27.70 -10.74 36.68
N GLN A 163 -27.83 -11.25 37.90
CA GLN A 163 -26.95 -10.87 39.02
C GLN A 163 -25.48 -11.19 38.68
N VAL A 164 -25.22 -12.38 38.13
CA VAL A 164 -23.87 -12.83 37.73
C VAL A 164 -23.24 -11.86 36.72
N PHE A 165 -24.03 -11.37 35.76
CA PHE A 165 -23.52 -10.43 34.77
C PHE A 165 -23.18 -9.07 35.43
N ARG A 166 -24.03 -8.58 36.28
CA ARG A 166 -23.79 -7.34 37.07
C ARG A 166 -22.52 -7.47 37.91
N ASP A 167 -22.33 -8.60 38.60
CA ASP A 167 -21.15 -8.83 39.43
C ASP A 167 -19.86 -8.81 38.62
N TYR A 168 -19.84 -9.43 37.40
CA TYR A 168 -18.72 -9.34 36.49
C TYR A 168 -18.46 -7.91 35.99
N MET A 169 -19.48 -7.13 35.68
CA MET A 169 -19.30 -5.74 35.23
C MET A 169 -18.77 -4.86 36.36
N VAL A 170 -19.23 -5.07 37.61
CA VAL A 170 -18.68 -4.38 38.80
C VAL A 170 -17.22 -4.75 39.05
N GLU A 171 -16.83 -6.03 38.84
CA GLU A 171 -15.45 -6.47 38.98
C GLU A 171 -14.58 -5.87 37.88
N LEU A 172 -15.08 -5.79 36.63
CA LEU A 172 -14.42 -5.14 35.51
C LEU A 172 -14.16 -3.66 35.80
N SER A 173 -15.14 -2.93 36.39
CA SER A 173 -15.00 -1.53 36.75
C SER A 173 -13.97 -1.33 37.87
N LYS A 174 -13.78 -2.30 38.76
CA LYS A 174 -12.78 -2.27 39.85
C LYS A 174 -11.37 -2.65 39.41
N SER A 175 -11.22 -3.33 38.27
CA SER A 175 -9.93 -3.83 37.78
C SER A 175 -9.63 -3.29 36.40
N PRO A 176 -9.02 -2.10 36.28
CA PRO A 176 -8.71 -1.49 34.99
C PRO A 176 -7.83 -2.40 34.10
N ILE A 177 -6.91 -3.14 34.70
CA ILE A 177 -6.04 -4.08 33.98
C ILE A 177 -6.85 -5.17 33.31
N LEU A 178 -7.86 -5.72 34.01
CA LEU A 178 -8.76 -6.73 33.43
C LEU A 178 -9.54 -6.14 32.25
N GLY A 179 -9.99 -4.87 32.35
CA GLY A 179 -10.65 -4.17 31.27
C GLY A 179 -9.77 -4.06 30.02
N VAL A 180 -8.49 -3.72 30.19
CA VAL A 180 -7.52 -3.68 29.07
C VAL A 180 -7.39 -5.06 28.43
N PHE A 181 -7.25 -6.13 29.20
CA PHE A 181 -7.15 -7.47 28.65
C PHE A 181 -8.42 -7.92 27.91
N VAL A 182 -9.59 -7.58 28.43
CA VAL A 182 -10.88 -7.87 27.79
C VAL A 182 -10.98 -7.13 26.44
N GLY A 183 -10.69 -5.82 26.40
CA GLY A 183 -10.71 -5.04 25.18
C GLY A 183 -9.70 -5.54 24.15
N THR A 184 -8.46 -5.81 24.58
CA THR A 184 -7.42 -6.38 23.73
C THR A 184 -7.86 -7.73 23.15
N GLY A 185 -8.32 -8.65 24.00
CA GLY A 185 -8.75 -9.99 23.57
C GLY A 185 -9.93 -9.95 22.61
N LEU A 186 -10.93 -9.10 22.88
CA LEU A 186 -12.10 -8.94 22.00
C LEU A 186 -11.69 -8.45 20.62
N THR A 187 -10.82 -7.44 20.55
CA THR A 187 -10.35 -6.88 19.27
C THR A 187 -9.44 -7.85 18.53
N LEU A 188 -8.62 -8.62 19.23
CA LEU A 188 -7.84 -9.72 18.63
C LEU A 188 -8.73 -10.78 17.96
N LEU A 189 -9.85 -11.11 18.58
CA LEU A 189 -10.80 -12.11 18.05
C LEU A 189 -11.58 -11.56 16.86
N ILE A 190 -12.10 -10.34 16.97
CA ILE A 190 -12.95 -9.72 15.94
C ILE A 190 -12.10 -9.14 14.79
N GLN A 191 -10.85 -8.73 15.05
CA GLN A 191 -9.94 -8.04 14.13
C GLN A 191 -10.50 -6.74 13.53
N ALA A 192 -11.44 -6.10 14.25
CA ALA A 192 -12.08 -4.85 13.87
C ALA A 192 -12.36 -3.98 15.11
N SER A 193 -11.52 -2.97 15.34
CA SER A 193 -11.68 -2.05 16.47
C SER A 193 -13.02 -1.31 16.47
N SER A 194 -13.51 -0.91 15.29
CA SER A 194 -14.82 -0.28 15.18
C SER A 194 -15.97 -1.17 15.66
N ALA A 195 -15.83 -2.50 15.52
CA ALA A 195 -16.82 -3.43 16.06
C ALA A 195 -16.74 -3.54 17.58
N THR A 196 -15.53 -3.63 18.14
CA THR A 196 -15.33 -3.63 19.60
C THR A 196 -15.87 -2.36 20.23
N ILE A 197 -15.55 -1.20 19.65
CA ILE A 197 -16.07 0.08 20.14
C ILE A 197 -17.58 0.18 19.97
N GLY A 198 -18.16 -0.30 18.86
CA GLY A 198 -19.62 -0.35 18.69
C GLY A 198 -20.33 -1.23 19.73
N ILE A 199 -19.75 -2.38 20.08
CA ILE A 199 -20.21 -3.21 21.19
C ILE A 199 -20.12 -2.44 22.51
N LEU A 200 -19.02 -1.77 22.78
CA LEU A 200 -18.80 -1.00 23.99
C LEU A 200 -19.77 0.17 24.13
N GLN A 201 -20.04 0.91 23.03
CA GLN A 201 -21.04 1.96 22.97
C GLN A 201 -22.43 1.43 23.31
N ASN A 202 -22.76 0.25 22.79
CA ASN A 202 -24.03 -0.40 23.06
C ASN A 202 -24.16 -0.87 24.52
N LEU A 203 -23.11 -1.48 25.08
CA LEU A 203 -23.05 -1.88 26.48
C LEU A 203 -23.24 -0.67 27.45
N TYR A 204 -22.52 0.42 27.16
CA TYR A 204 -22.62 1.65 27.96
C TYR A 204 -24.02 2.30 27.84
N ALA A 205 -24.54 2.43 26.63
CA ALA A 205 -25.89 2.96 26.39
C ALA A 205 -26.99 2.12 27.03
N SER A 206 -26.79 0.82 27.09
CA SER A 206 -27.70 -0.10 27.76
C SER A 206 -27.56 -0.08 29.29
N GLY A 207 -26.60 0.64 29.86
CA GLY A 207 -26.34 0.64 31.30
C GLY A 207 -25.77 -0.68 31.84
N LEU A 208 -25.21 -1.53 30.96
CA LEU A 208 -24.59 -2.81 31.32
C LEU A 208 -23.17 -2.64 31.84
N ILE A 209 -22.48 -1.57 31.47
CA ILE A 209 -21.16 -1.18 31.95
C ILE A 209 -21.16 0.31 32.29
N ASP A 210 -20.46 0.72 33.35
CA ASP A 210 -20.25 2.12 33.68
C ASP A 210 -19.03 2.71 32.91
N LEU A 211 -18.86 4.02 32.97
CA LEU A 211 -17.78 4.70 32.28
C LEU A 211 -16.40 4.25 32.79
N GLN A 212 -16.27 3.98 34.08
CA GLN A 212 -15.02 3.58 34.72
C GLN A 212 -14.56 2.17 34.22
N GLY A 213 -15.49 1.27 33.96
CA GLY A 213 -15.23 -0.03 33.38
C GLY A 213 -15.04 0.02 31.88
N ALA A 214 -15.77 0.91 31.18
CA ALA A 214 -15.72 1.03 29.73
C ALA A 214 -14.39 1.60 29.20
N LEU A 215 -13.80 2.59 29.89
CA LEU A 215 -12.57 3.24 29.46
C LEU A 215 -11.37 2.28 29.34
N PRO A 216 -11.07 1.40 30.33
CA PRO A 216 -10.00 0.43 30.17
C PRO A 216 -10.20 -0.56 29.03
N VAL A 217 -11.44 -0.97 28.75
CA VAL A 217 -11.78 -1.81 27.59
C VAL A 217 -11.47 -1.08 26.29
N LEU A 218 -11.81 0.20 26.19
CA LEU A 218 -11.48 1.07 25.06
C LEU A 218 -9.96 1.19 24.85
N PHE A 219 -9.18 1.34 25.93
CA PHE A 219 -7.73 1.40 25.84
C PHE A 219 -7.14 0.07 25.33
N GLY A 220 -7.70 -1.04 25.80
CA GLY A 220 -7.32 -2.38 25.36
C GLY A 220 -7.63 -2.65 23.89
N ASP A 221 -8.76 -2.13 23.38
CA ASP A 221 -9.12 -2.20 21.96
C ASP A 221 -8.01 -1.66 21.05
N ASN A 222 -7.42 -0.53 21.41
CA ASN A 222 -6.34 0.09 20.64
C ASN A 222 -5.07 -0.79 20.63
N ILE A 223 -4.76 -1.52 21.70
CA ILE A 223 -3.68 -2.52 21.69
C ILE A 223 -4.04 -3.68 20.77
N GLY A 224 -5.27 -4.21 20.89
CA GLY A 224 -5.75 -5.33 20.08
C GLY A 224 -5.67 -5.08 18.58
N THR A 225 -5.92 -3.84 18.16
CA THR A 225 -5.84 -3.42 16.74
C THR A 225 -4.46 -3.62 16.14
N THR A 226 -3.39 -3.59 16.94
CA THR A 226 -2.01 -3.71 16.46
C THR A 226 -1.65 -5.09 15.91
N ILE A 227 -2.44 -6.12 16.22
CA ILE A 227 -2.20 -7.49 15.73
C ILE A 227 -2.16 -7.57 14.20
N THR A 228 -2.99 -6.77 13.52
CA THR A 228 -3.03 -6.73 12.06
C THR A 228 -1.72 -6.23 11.47
N ALA A 229 -1.08 -5.23 12.11
CA ALA A 229 0.24 -4.76 11.73
C ALA A 229 1.34 -5.81 11.97
N ILE A 230 1.24 -6.55 13.08
CA ILE A 230 2.16 -7.66 13.38
C ILE A 230 2.03 -8.73 12.31
N ILE A 231 0.80 -9.17 12.00
CA ILE A 231 0.55 -10.19 10.97
C ILE A 231 1.08 -9.72 9.60
N ALA A 232 0.81 -8.46 9.23
CA ALA A 232 1.28 -7.88 7.97
C ALA A 232 2.82 -7.82 7.88
N SER A 233 3.51 -7.71 9.02
CA SER A 233 4.97 -7.68 9.07
C SER A 233 5.62 -9.08 9.10
N LEU A 234 4.84 -10.15 9.24
CA LEU A 234 5.36 -11.51 9.18
C LEU A 234 5.88 -11.82 7.77
N GLY A 235 7.13 -12.18 7.66
CA GLY A 235 7.80 -12.41 6.37
C GLY A 235 8.27 -11.14 5.65
N ALA A 236 7.92 -9.94 6.15
CA ALA A 236 8.41 -8.68 5.62
C ALA A 236 9.82 -8.33 6.13
N ASN A 237 10.43 -7.32 5.53
CA ASN A 237 11.76 -6.83 5.91
C ASN A 237 11.79 -6.20 7.32
N ILE A 238 12.99 -5.87 7.80
CA ILE A 238 13.20 -5.35 9.17
C ILE A 238 12.52 -3.98 9.35
N ALA A 239 12.56 -3.13 8.32
CA ALA A 239 11.92 -1.82 8.37
C ALA A 239 10.40 -1.93 8.59
N ALA A 240 9.74 -2.85 7.91
CA ALA A 240 8.32 -3.19 8.09
C ALA A 240 8.01 -3.68 9.52
N LYS A 241 8.83 -4.58 10.05
CA LYS A 241 8.70 -5.08 11.44
C LYS A 241 8.84 -3.97 12.47
N ARG A 242 9.72 -2.98 12.22
CA ARG A 242 9.88 -1.80 13.08
C ARG A 242 8.64 -0.90 13.06
N VAL A 243 7.94 -0.76 11.93
CA VAL A 243 6.67 -0.02 11.87
C VAL A 243 5.61 -0.72 12.71
N ALA A 244 5.45 -2.04 12.57
CA ALA A 244 4.52 -2.82 13.39
C ALA A 244 4.86 -2.73 14.89
N GLY A 245 6.15 -2.84 15.24
CA GLY A 245 6.63 -2.66 16.61
C GLY A 245 6.35 -1.26 17.16
N ALA A 246 6.49 -0.22 16.34
CA ALA A 246 6.16 1.16 16.72
C ALA A 246 4.66 1.34 16.98
N HIS A 247 3.80 0.70 16.18
CA HIS A 247 2.35 0.71 16.38
C HIS A 247 1.97 0.07 17.71
N VAL A 248 2.55 -1.09 18.03
CA VAL A 248 2.36 -1.75 19.34
C VAL A 248 2.83 -0.84 20.48
N ALA A 249 4.08 -0.34 20.39
CA ALA A 249 4.67 0.48 21.44
C ALA A 249 3.85 1.77 21.67
N PHE A 250 3.41 2.44 20.61
CA PHE A 250 2.57 3.64 20.69
C PHE A 250 1.26 3.38 21.47
N ASN A 251 0.54 2.28 21.15
CA ASN A 251 -0.73 1.96 21.81
C ASN A 251 -0.53 1.47 23.24
N VAL A 252 0.50 0.66 23.52
CA VAL A 252 0.83 0.20 24.86
C VAL A 252 1.23 1.37 25.78
N ILE A 253 2.12 2.25 25.31
CA ILE A 253 2.53 3.45 26.08
C ILE A 253 1.32 4.33 26.36
N GLY A 254 0.46 4.60 25.36
CA GLY A 254 -0.75 5.40 25.52
C GLY A 254 -1.72 4.79 26.54
N THR A 255 -1.92 3.47 26.45
CA THR A 255 -2.76 2.74 27.41
C THR A 255 -2.20 2.85 28.84
N VAL A 256 -0.89 2.65 29.03
CA VAL A 256 -0.24 2.78 30.34
C VAL A 256 -0.43 4.20 30.91
N ILE A 257 -0.20 5.23 30.08
CA ILE A 257 -0.41 6.63 30.50
C ILE A 257 -1.87 6.84 30.92
N CYS A 258 -2.84 6.42 30.13
CA CYS A 258 -4.25 6.64 30.43
C CYS A 258 -4.75 5.79 31.61
N ILE A 259 -4.19 4.62 31.87
CA ILE A 259 -4.50 3.84 33.09
C ILE A 259 -3.94 4.55 34.33
N VAL A 260 -2.73 5.10 34.29
CA VAL A 260 -2.16 5.87 35.40
C VAL A 260 -3.01 7.12 35.69
N PHE A 261 -3.52 7.76 34.64
CA PHE A 261 -4.36 8.95 34.72
C PHE A 261 -5.86 8.63 34.54
N LEU A 262 -6.32 7.42 34.88
CA LEU A 262 -7.70 6.98 34.63
C LEU A 262 -8.72 7.88 35.31
N VAL A 263 -8.50 8.27 36.59
CA VAL A 263 -9.44 9.12 37.35
C VAL A 263 -9.62 10.50 36.70
N PRO A 264 -8.55 11.28 36.43
CA PRO A 264 -8.72 12.57 35.76
C PRO A 264 -9.25 12.44 34.33
N PHE A 265 -8.90 11.37 33.61
CA PHE A 265 -9.43 11.10 32.27
C PHE A 265 -10.93 10.81 32.31
N THR A 266 -11.40 9.98 33.27
CA THR A 266 -12.83 9.73 33.50
C THR A 266 -13.57 11.03 33.82
N GLY A 267 -13.00 11.86 34.69
CA GLY A 267 -13.57 13.18 35.02
C GLY A 267 -13.68 14.11 33.80
N LEU A 268 -12.69 14.11 32.92
CA LEU A 268 -12.73 14.86 31.66
C LEU A 268 -13.87 14.39 30.75
N ILE A 269 -14.05 13.09 30.59
CA ILE A 269 -15.12 12.53 29.76
C ILE A 269 -16.51 12.83 30.36
N GLN A 270 -16.65 12.72 31.67
CA GLN A 270 -17.90 13.11 32.40
C GLN A 270 -18.19 14.60 32.23
N TRP A 271 -17.17 15.45 32.23
CA TRP A 271 -17.32 16.87 31.94
C TRP A 271 -17.81 17.12 30.51
N PHE A 272 -17.28 16.42 29.50
CA PHE A 272 -17.82 16.48 28.13
C PHE A 272 -19.27 16.00 28.09
N GLU A 273 -19.57 14.86 28.71
CA GLU A 273 -20.91 14.27 28.76
C GLU A 273 -21.92 15.27 29.31
N SER A 274 -21.61 15.89 30.47
CA SER A 274 -22.52 16.84 31.15
C SER A 274 -22.61 18.19 30.42
N THR A 275 -21.49 18.74 29.93
CA THR A 275 -21.45 20.08 29.34
C THR A 275 -22.06 20.11 27.93
N LEU A 276 -21.82 19.03 27.14
CA LEU A 276 -22.34 18.92 25.78
C LEU A 276 -23.64 18.13 25.70
N ASN A 277 -24.15 17.66 26.83
CA ASN A 277 -25.36 16.82 26.93
C ASN A 277 -25.30 15.62 25.96
N LEU A 278 -24.19 14.89 26.02
CA LEU A 278 -23.92 13.80 25.11
C LEU A 278 -24.84 12.60 25.39
N ALA A 279 -25.26 11.93 24.30
CA ALA A 279 -25.86 10.60 24.42
C ALA A 279 -24.79 9.58 24.87
N PRO A 280 -25.16 8.51 25.56
CA PRO A 280 -24.19 7.52 26.05
C PRO A 280 -23.26 6.98 24.95
N GLU A 281 -23.79 6.68 23.79
CA GLU A 281 -22.97 6.18 22.64
C GLU A 281 -21.97 7.25 22.21
N MET A 282 -22.38 8.52 22.21
CA MET A 282 -21.52 9.64 21.84
C MET A 282 -20.46 9.89 22.92
N THR A 283 -20.76 9.64 24.20
CA THR A 283 -19.79 9.73 25.32
C THR A 283 -18.59 8.79 25.08
N ILE A 284 -18.83 7.55 24.68
CA ILE A 284 -17.77 6.61 24.34
C ILE A 284 -17.01 7.05 23.07
N ALA A 285 -17.70 7.62 22.07
CA ALA A 285 -17.04 8.17 20.89
C ALA A 285 -16.08 9.33 21.25
N PHE A 286 -16.52 10.24 22.12
CA PHE A 286 -15.68 11.31 22.66
C PHE A 286 -14.51 10.77 23.49
N ALA A 287 -14.73 9.73 24.30
CA ALA A 287 -13.66 9.07 25.04
C ALA A 287 -12.61 8.47 24.08
N HIS A 288 -13.05 7.80 23.02
CA HIS A 288 -12.18 7.20 22.01
C HIS A 288 -11.38 8.27 21.24
N GLY A 289 -12.06 9.35 20.80
CA GLY A 289 -11.40 10.48 20.14
C GLY A 289 -10.38 11.16 21.05
N THR A 290 -10.77 11.46 22.29
CA THR A 290 -9.91 12.11 23.29
C THR A 290 -8.68 11.26 23.60
N PHE A 291 -8.84 9.95 23.77
CA PHE A 291 -7.72 9.03 23.98
C PHE A 291 -6.71 9.10 22.83
N ASN A 292 -7.16 8.89 21.60
CA ASN A 292 -6.25 8.82 20.44
C ASN A 292 -5.60 10.16 20.12
N ILE A 293 -6.34 11.28 20.24
CA ILE A 293 -5.79 12.62 20.03
C ILE A 293 -4.75 12.95 21.13
N THR A 294 -5.09 12.73 22.40
CA THR A 294 -4.19 13.00 23.52
C THR A 294 -2.94 12.13 23.44
N ASN A 295 -3.11 10.85 23.15
CA ASN A 295 -2.01 9.91 22.96
C ASN A 295 -1.06 10.37 21.84
N THR A 296 -1.62 10.81 20.71
CA THR A 296 -0.83 11.36 19.61
C THR A 296 -0.12 12.65 20.01
N ILE A 297 -0.80 13.60 20.65
CA ILE A 297 -0.19 14.88 21.08
C ILE A 297 0.97 14.63 22.03
N ILE A 298 0.80 13.72 23.01
CA ILE A 298 1.86 13.40 24.00
C ILE A 298 3.05 12.71 23.32
N GLN A 299 2.82 11.74 22.44
CA GLN A 299 3.89 10.93 21.87
C GLN A 299 4.52 11.51 20.59
N PHE A 300 3.83 12.42 19.90
CA PHE A 300 4.32 13.03 18.65
C PHE A 300 5.72 13.68 18.80
N PRO A 301 6.02 14.48 19.83
CA PRO A 301 7.34 15.05 20.02
C PRO A 301 8.43 13.97 20.20
N PHE A 302 8.05 12.76 20.60
CA PHE A 302 8.94 11.64 20.89
C PHE A 302 9.02 10.59 19.76
N ILE A 303 8.53 10.91 18.55
CA ILE A 303 8.61 9.99 17.38
C ILE A 303 10.05 9.50 17.16
N GLY A 304 11.05 10.38 17.33
CA GLY A 304 12.47 9.99 17.22
C GLY A 304 12.89 8.96 18.27
N ALA A 305 12.44 9.12 19.50
CA ALA A 305 12.69 8.17 20.60
C ALA A 305 11.95 6.84 20.36
N LEU A 306 10.71 6.89 19.87
CA LEU A 306 9.95 5.70 19.53
C LEU A 306 10.61 4.92 18.38
N ALA A 307 11.07 5.62 17.33
CA ALA A 307 11.83 5.02 16.23
C ALA A 307 13.14 4.38 16.74
N TYR A 308 13.86 5.06 17.62
CA TYR A 308 15.09 4.52 18.25
C TYR A 308 14.78 3.27 19.09
N LEU A 309 13.73 3.31 19.91
CA LEU A 309 13.31 2.19 20.74
C LEU A 309 13.06 0.93 19.90
N VAL A 310 12.25 1.03 18.85
CA VAL A 310 11.90 -0.12 18.00
C VAL A 310 13.10 -0.59 17.16
N THR A 311 14.00 0.30 16.77
CA THR A 311 15.25 -0.07 16.10
C THR A 311 16.15 -0.88 17.01
N LYS A 312 16.17 -0.56 18.31
CA LYS A 312 16.94 -1.30 19.32
C LYS A 312 16.30 -2.65 19.68
N LEU A 313 14.96 -2.70 19.75
CA LEU A 313 14.21 -3.93 20.06
C LEU A 313 14.18 -4.91 18.89
N ILE A 314 14.20 -4.40 17.66
CA ILE A 314 14.23 -5.19 16.43
C ILE A 314 15.54 -4.86 15.70
N PRO A 315 16.66 -5.48 16.16
CA PRO A 315 17.98 -5.24 15.57
C PRO A 315 18.09 -5.90 14.19
N GLY A 316 19.05 -5.42 13.42
CA GLY A 316 19.38 -5.94 12.08
C GLY A 316 19.41 -4.80 11.07
N GLU A 317 20.01 -5.09 9.94
CA GLU A 317 19.93 -4.29 8.72
C GLU A 317 19.17 -5.12 7.70
N ASP A 318 18.37 -4.48 6.89
CA ASP A 318 17.79 -5.18 5.75
C ASP A 318 18.96 -5.59 4.85
N GLU A 319 19.21 -6.88 4.71
CA GLU A 319 20.04 -7.35 3.62
C GLU A 319 19.33 -6.88 2.35
N VAL A 320 19.95 -5.95 1.65
CA VAL A 320 19.50 -5.56 0.30
C VAL A 320 19.66 -6.82 -0.54
N VAL A 321 18.62 -7.63 -0.60
CA VAL A 321 18.57 -8.77 -1.51
C VAL A 321 18.57 -8.15 -2.89
N LYS A 322 19.70 -8.30 -3.54
CA LYS A 322 20.08 -7.55 -4.74
C LYS A 322 19.13 -7.73 -5.94
N TYR A 323 18.10 -8.59 -5.85
CA TYR A 323 17.32 -9.02 -7.01
C TYR A 323 15.87 -9.39 -6.64
N GLU A 324 15.19 -8.60 -5.78
CA GLU A 324 13.76 -8.81 -5.46
C GLU A 324 12.91 -7.62 -5.90
N ALA A 325 11.66 -7.91 -6.26
CA ALA A 325 10.65 -6.88 -6.47
C ALA A 325 10.48 -6.06 -5.17
N LEU A 326 10.59 -4.74 -5.27
CA LEU A 326 10.63 -3.84 -4.11
C LEU A 326 9.25 -3.30 -3.74
N TYR A 327 8.36 -3.15 -4.73
CA TYR A 327 7.12 -2.38 -4.59
C TYR A 327 5.86 -3.25 -4.59
N LEU A 328 5.97 -4.59 -4.76
CA LEU A 328 4.84 -5.49 -4.93
C LEU A 328 4.35 -6.01 -3.57
N ASP A 329 3.32 -5.40 -3.01
CA ASP A 329 2.64 -5.88 -1.80
C ASP A 329 1.32 -6.55 -2.16
N GLU A 330 1.24 -7.87 -1.97
CA GLU A 330 0.05 -8.67 -2.28
C GLU A 330 -1.18 -8.30 -1.44
N GLN A 331 -1.00 -7.74 -0.25
CA GLN A 331 -2.12 -7.34 0.60
C GLN A 331 -2.85 -6.12 0.03
N LEU A 332 -2.12 -5.24 -0.67
CA LEU A 332 -2.69 -4.06 -1.33
C LEU A 332 -3.63 -4.42 -2.48
N ILE A 333 -3.44 -5.57 -3.14
CA ILE A 333 -4.29 -6.00 -4.26
C ILE A 333 -5.78 -5.97 -3.85
N LYS A 334 -6.11 -6.52 -2.69
CA LYS A 334 -7.50 -6.59 -2.20
C LYS A 334 -7.95 -5.34 -1.45
N GLN A 335 -7.03 -4.67 -0.74
CA GLN A 335 -7.38 -3.58 0.16
C GLN A 335 -7.44 -2.21 -0.54
N ALA A 336 -6.59 -2.01 -1.54
CA ALA A 336 -6.45 -0.74 -2.25
C ALA A 336 -5.92 -0.96 -3.68
N PRO A 337 -6.74 -1.51 -4.61
CA PRO A 337 -6.31 -1.89 -5.96
C PRO A 337 -5.64 -0.75 -6.75
N SER A 338 -6.14 0.49 -6.63
CA SER A 338 -5.54 1.66 -7.28
C SER A 338 -4.11 1.96 -6.78
N ILE A 339 -3.86 1.76 -5.47
CA ILE A 339 -2.52 1.92 -4.89
C ILE A 339 -1.61 0.77 -5.35
N ALA A 340 -2.15 -0.45 -5.39
CA ALA A 340 -1.44 -1.62 -5.90
C ALA A 340 -0.99 -1.42 -7.35
N LEU A 341 -1.84 -0.86 -8.20
CA LEU A 341 -1.53 -0.52 -9.58
C LEU A 341 -0.39 0.50 -9.69
N GLY A 342 -0.42 1.49 -8.83
CA GLY A 342 0.64 2.46 -8.80
C GLY A 342 1.97 1.93 -8.28
N ASN A 343 1.95 0.99 -7.36
CA ASN A 343 3.16 0.28 -6.94
C ASN A 343 3.71 -0.60 -8.07
N ALA A 344 2.82 -1.20 -8.88
CA ALA A 344 3.21 -1.91 -10.08
C ALA A 344 3.93 -1.00 -11.09
N LYS A 345 3.49 0.25 -11.27
CA LYS A 345 4.20 1.24 -12.10
C LYS A 345 5.60 1.57 -11.54
N LYS A 346 5.74 1.70 -10.22
CA LYS A 346 7.06 1.90 -9.60
C LYS A 346 7.98 0.68 -9.79
N GLU A 347 7.43 -0.52 -9.70
CA GLU A 347 8.19 -1.74 -9.99
C GLU A 347 8.59 -1.84 -11.46
N LEU A 348 7.74 -1.39 -12.37
CA LEU A 348 8.10 -1.28 -13.79
C LEU A 348 9.31 -0.35 -14.00
N LEU A 349 9.35 0.81 -13.34
CA LEU A 349 10.50 1.72 -13.40
C LEU A 349 11.75 1.11 -12.76
N HIS A 350 11.59 0.35 -11.69
CA HIS A 350 12.66 -0.41 -11.06
C HIS A 350 13.24 -1.46 -12.04
N LEU A 351 12.38 -2.22 -12.70
CA LEU A 351 12.76 -3.15 -13.77
C LEU A 351 13.50 -2.42 -14.90
N GLY A 352 13.00 -1.24 -15.33
CA GLY A 352 13.63 -0.42 -16.35
C GLY A 352 15.05 0.03 -16.00
N ASN A 353 15.29 0.38 -14.74
CA ASN A 353 16.63 0.72 -14.26
C ASN A 353 17.59 -0.49 -14.31
N TYR A 354 17.10 -1.72 -14.06
CA TYR A 354 17.89 -2.93 -14.24
C TYR A 354 18.18 -3.21 -15.72
N ALA A 355 17.20 -3.01 -16.60
CA ALA A 355 17.37 -3.18 -18.04
C ALA A 355 18.42 -2.19 -18.60
N ALA A 356 18.33 -0.90 -18.21
CA ALA A 356 19.34 0.09 -18.57
C ALA A 356 20.74 -0.29 -18.06
N LYS A 357 20.84 -0.77 -16.81
CA LYS A 357 22.10 -1.22 -16.22
C LYS A 357 22.67 -2.46 -16.91
N ALA A 358 21.83 -3.42 -17.31
CA ALA A 358 22.27 -4.59 -18.06
C ALA A 358 22.87 -4.18 -19.41
N PHE A 359 22.22 -3.22 -20.08
CA PHE A 359 22.72 -2.66 -21.35
C PHE A 359 24.07 -1.95 -21.17
N ASP A 360 24.23 -1.13 -20.10
CA ASP A 360 25.51 -0.47 -19.79
C ASP A 360 26.62 -1.48 -19.46
N LEU A 361 26.30 -2.57 -18.75
CA LEU A 361 27.26 -3.65 -18.45
C LEU A 361 27.69 -4.40 -19.69
N SER A 362 26.76 -4.69 -20.62
CA SER A 362 27.08 -5.37 -21.89
C SER A 362 28.04 -4.56 -22.75
N TYR A 363 27.80 -3.24 -22.88
CA TYR A 363 28.73 -2.35 -23.58
C TYR A 363 30.09 -2.28 -22.89
N SER A 364 30.10 -2.12 -21.56
CA SER A 364 31.36 -2.08 -20.80
C SER A 364 32.16 -3.36 -20.96
N TYR A 365 31.50 -4.50 -21.10
CA TYR A 365 32.14 -5.78 -21.37
C TYR A 365 32.72 -5.85 -22.79
N ILE A 366 32.00 -5.36 -23.82
CA ILE A 366 32.51 -5.29 -25.20
C ILE A 366 33.83 -4.49 -25.26
N ILE A 367 33.94 -3.42 -24.50
CA ILE A 367 35.09 -2.52 -24.53
C ILE A 367 36.26 -3.05 -23.68
N ASN A 368 35.97 -3.53 -22.46
CA ASN A 368 37.02 -3.84 -21.46
C ASN A 368 37.41 -5.32 -21.44
N LEU A 369 36.58 -6.21 -21.96
CA LEU A 369 36.74 -7.67 -21.94
C LEU A 369 36.98 -8.25 -20.52
N ASP A 370 36.41 -7.59 -19.47
CA ASP A 370 36.53 -8.03 -18.08
C ASP A 370 35.39 -9.01 -17.76
N GLU A 371 35.71 -10.28 -17.51
CA GLU A 371 34.75 -11.36 -17.19
C GLU A 371 33.85 -11.02 -15.98
N LYS A 372 34.31 -10.16 -15.04
CA LYS A 372 33.48 -9.70 -13.93
C LYS A 372 32.30 -8.83 -14.38
N LEU A 373 32.44 -8.12 -15.50
CA LEU A 373 31.34 -7.35 -16.09
C LEU A 373 30.32 -8.28 -16.73
N ALA A 374 30.75 -9.35 -17.41
CA ALA A 374 29.88 -10.38 -17.93
C ALA A 374 29.10 -11.08 -16.83
N GLU A 375 29.78 -11.51 -15.75
CA GLU A 375 29.12 -12.13 -14.59
C GLU A 375 28.08 -11.20 -13.94
N LYS A 376 28.39 -9.91 -13.80
CA LYS A 376 27.43 -8.91 -13.31
C LYS A 376 26.26 -8.71 -14.27
N GLY A 377 26.52 -8.76 -15.59
CA GLY A 377 25.50 -8.65 -16.62
C GLY A 377 24.50 -9.81 -16.55
N HIS A 378 24.97 -11.05 -16.49
CA HIS A 378 24.12 -12.23 -16.32
C HIS A 378 23.29 -12.19 -15.03
N LYS A 379 23.90 -11.80 -13.89
CA LYS A 379 23.15 -11.63 -12.63
C LYS A 379 22.09 -10.52 -12.72
N THR A 380 22.37 -9.48 -13.51
CA THR A 380 21.40 -8.38 -13.69
C THR A 380 20.23 -8.83 -14.56
N GLU A 381 20.48 -9.65 -15.58
CA GLU A 381 19.46 -10.25 -16.43
C GLU A 381 18.59 -11.25 -15.64
N GLU A 382 19.17 -12.12 -14.82
CA GLU A 382 18.44 -13.01 -13.91
C GLU A 382 17.52 -12.21 -12.96
N ALA A 383 17.97 -11.04 -12.51
CA ALA A 383 17.15 -10.12 -11.73
C ALA A 383 15.97 -9.56 -12.54
N ILE A 384 16.19 -9.16 -13.79
CA ILE A 384 15.16 -8.68 -14.71
C ILE A 384 14.07 -9.73 -14.87
N ASN A 385 14.43 -10.98 -15.18
CA ASN A 385 13.51 -12.09 -15.33
C ASN A 385 12.70 -12.36 -14.05
N THR A 386 13.37 -12.32 -12.90
CA THR A 386 12.72 -12.51 -11.59
C THR A 386 11.70 -11.40 -11.29
N ILE A 387 12.04 -10.14 -11.57
CA ILE A 387 11.17 -9.00 -11.33
C ILE A 387 9.99 -9.02 -12.30
N ASP A 388 10.22 -9.30 -13.60
CA ASP A 388 9.17 -9.41 -14.61
C ASP A 388 8.16 -10.51 -14.24
N GLU A 389 8.63 -11.71 -13.85
CA GLU A 389 7.75 -12.79 -13.42
C GLU A 389 6.89 -12.41 -12.22
N LYS A 390 7.48 -11.75 -11.20
CA LYS A 390 6.76 -11.29 -10.01
C LYS A 390 5.75 -10.20 -10.34
N LEU A 391 6.15 -9.20 -11.15
CA LEU A 391 5.28 -8.11 -11.59
C LEU A 391 4.11 -8.64 -12.43
N THR A 392 4.36 -9.51 -13.38
CA THR A 392 3.34 -10.17 -14.19
C THR A 392 2.33 -10.93 -13.32
N ARG A 393 2.80 -11.73 -12.37
CA ARG A 393 1.93 -12.47 -11.44
C ARG A 393 1.10 -11.54 -10.57
N TYR A 394 1.69 -10.46 -10.10
CA TYR A 394 1.02 -9.42 -9.33
C TYR A 394 -0.10 -8.74 -10.13
N LEU A 395 0.17 -8.32 -11.37
CA LEU A 395 -0.80 -7.69 -12.26
C LEU A 395 -1.96 -8.64 -12.63
N ILE A 396 -1.68 -9.93 -12.86
CA ILE A 396 -2.72 -10.94 -13.11
C ILE A 396 -3.66 -11.05 -11.90
N ARG A 397 -3.14 -11.03 -10.67
CA ARG A 397 -3.99 -11.05 -9.46
C ARG A 397 -4.77 -9.74 -9.33
N LEU A 398 -4.14 -8.60 -9.58
CA LEU A 398 -4.76 -7.30 -9.51
C LEU A 398 -5.90 -7.14 -10.54
N SER A 399 -5.79 -7.77 -11.72
CA SER A 399 -6.84 -7.74 -12.75
C SER A 399 -8.15 -8.41 -12.33
N SER A 400 -8.13 -9.24 -11.28
CA SER A 400 -9.31 -9.90 -10.71
C SER A 400 -10.10 -9.00 -9.76
N GLU A 401 -9.56 -7.83 -9.40
CA GLU A 401 -10.20 -6.87 -8.50
C GLU A 401 -11.01 -5.81 -9.26
N SER A 402 -11.80 -5.04 -8.53
CA SER A 402 -12.68 -4.02 -9.12
C SER A 402 -11.91 -2.78 -9.55
N LEU A 403 -11.28 -2.82 -10.70
CA LEU A 403 -10.62 -1.69 -11.34
C LEU A 403 -11.58 -0.89 -12.22
N SER A 404 -11.35 0.41 -12.39
CA SER A 404 -12.00 1.21 -13.42
C SER A 404 -11.51 0.82 -14.81
N GLN A 405 -12.23 1.20 -15.85
CA GLN A 405 -11.80 0.95 -17.23
C GLN A 405 -10.40 1.55 -17.49
N LYS A 406 -10.17 2.78 -17.04
CA LYS A 406 -8.86 3.45 -17.19
C LYS A 406 -7.76 2.70 -16.43
N GLU A 407 -8.01 2.24 -15.20
CA GLU A 407 -7.04 1.47 -14.42
C GLU A 407 -6.74 0.11 -15.06
N SER A 408 -7.74 -0.53 -15.68
CA SER A 408 -7.54 -1.79 -16.42
C SER A 408 -6.69 -1.58 -17.68
N GLU A 409 -6.85 -0.45 -18.37
CA GLU A 409 -5.99 -0.05 -19.49
C GLU A 409 -4.55 0.20 -19.03
N VAL A 410 -4.35 0.95 -17.93
CA VAL A 410 -3.02 1.16 -17.32
C VAL A 410 -2.39 -0.15 -16.90
N LEU A 411 -3.14 -1.06 -16.27
CA LEU A 411 -2.65 -2.39 -15.89
C LEU A 411 -2.11 -3.17 -17.10
N THR A 412 -2.88 -3.20 -18.19
CA THR A 412 -2.47 -3.89 -19.43
C THR A 412 -1.20 -3.26 -20.00
N ASN A 413 -1.10 -1.95 -19.99
CA ASN A 413 0.06 -1.24 -20.51
C ASN A 413 1.32 -1.42 -19.64
N ILE A 414 1.17 -1.53 -18.32
CA ILE A 414 2.27 -1.90 -17.43
C ILE A 414 2.76 -3.32 -17.76
N LEU A 415 1.83 -4.27 -17.98
CA LEU A 415 2.16 -5.65 -18.34
C LEU A 415 2.93 -5.74 -19.67
N ASP A 416 2.48 -5.00 -20.68
CA ASP A 416 3.17 -4.96 -21.98
C ASP A 416 4.53 -4.25 -21.89
N SER A 417 4.62 -3.17 -21.09
CA SER A 417 5.87 -2.45 -20.86
C SER A 417 6.91 -3.29 -20.11
N SER A 418 6.46 -4.15 -19.18
CA SER A 418 7.36 -5.05 -18.45
C SER A 418 8.08 -6.02 -19.41
N ARG A 419 7.35 -6.53 -20.41
CA ARG A 419 7.92 -7.38 -21.47
C ARG A 419 8.90 -6.63 -22.36
N ASP A 420 8.60 -5.36 -22.71
CA ASP A 420 9.55 -4.54 -23.48
C ASP A 420 10.85 -4.34 -22.70
N LEU A 421 10.78 -4.14 -21.38
CA LEU A 421 11.96 -4.00 -20.52
C LEU A 421 12.74 -5.32 -20.34
N GLU A 422 12.04 -6.44 -20.23
CA GLU A 422 12.67 -7.77 -20.23
C GLU A 422 13.41 -8.02 -21.55
N ARG A 423 12.82 -7.65 -22.70
CA ARG A 423 13.49 -7.74 -24.01
C ARG A 423 14.76 -6.89 -24.09
N ILE A 424 14.81 -5.73 -23.45
CA ILE A 424 16.05 -4.95 -23.34
C ILE A 424 17.12 -5.76 -22.58
N GLY A 425 16.74 -6.47 -21.51
CA GLY A 425 17.60 -7.39 -20.77
C GLY A 425 18.10 -8.55 -21.64
N ASP A 426 17.22 -9.21 -22.38
CA ASP A 426 17.55 -10.27 -23.33
C ASP A 426 18.58 -9.81 -24.35
N HIS A 427 18.40 -8.60 -24.91
CA HIS A 427 19.37 -8.04 -25.87
C HIS A 427 20.72 -7.73 -25.21
N ALA A 428 20.73 -7.28 -23.96
CA ALA A 428 21.97 -7.07 -23.21
C ALA A 428 22.71 -8.41 -22.97
N GLU A 429 22.01 -9.47 -22.62
CA GLU A 429 22.57 -10.81 -22.46
C GLU A 429 23.11 -11.34 -23.83
N GLY A 430 22.35 -11.13 -24.90
CA GLY A 430 22.78 -11.47 -26.26
C GLY A 430 24.10 -10.79 -26.64
N LEU A 431 24.30 -9.53 -26.27
CA LEU A 431 25.56 -8.79 -26.47
C LEU A 431 26.71 -9.38 -25.64
N ILE A 432 26.47 -9.82 -24.41
CA ILE A 432 27.47 -10.47 -23.57
C ILE A 432 27.89 -11.80 -24.20
N ASN A 433 26.92 -12.63 -24.56
CA ASN A 433 27.17 -13.92 -25.19
C ASN A 433 27.94 -13.79 -26.55
N LEU A 434 27.64 -12.74 -27.31
CA LEU A 434 28.32 -12.42 -28.54
C LEU A 434 29.77 -12.00 -28.28
N THR A 435 30.03 -11.23 -27.24
CA THR A 435 31.36 -10.80 -26.82
C THR A 435 32.20 -12.00 -26.35
N ASP A 436 31.61 -12.92 -25.58
CA ASP A 436 32.25 -14.17 -25.18
C ASP A 436 32.68 -15.01 -26.40
N TYR A 437 31.81 -15.06 -27.41
CA TYR A 437 32.14 -15.75 -28.67
C TYR A 437 33.33 -15.10 -29.37
N LEU A 438 33.35 -13.76 -29.50
CA LEU A 438 34.44 -13.00 -30.10
C LEU A 438 35.77 -13.25 -29.37
N GLN A 439 35.75 -13.21 -28.05
CA GLN A 439 36.90 -13.44 -27.19
C GLN A 439 37.48 -14.84 -27.36
N ARG A 440 36.62 -15.89 -27.35
CA ARG A 440 37.04 -17.28 -27.59
C ARG A 440 37.64 -17.50 -28.98
N LYS A 441 37.22 -16.71 -29.97
CA LYS A 441 37.74 -16.77 -31.36
C LYS A 441 38.89 -15.80 -31.60
N ASN A 442 39.33 -15.07 -30.58
CA ASN A 442 40.39 -14.05 -30.64
C ASN A 442 40.15 -13.01 -31.76
N VAL A 443 38.88 -12.61 -31.93
CA VAL A 443 38.43 -11.60 -32.89
C VAL A 443 38.41 -10.24 -32.22
N GLN A 444 39.08 -9.26 -32.84
CA GLN A 444 39.14 -7.87 -32.33
C GLN A 444 38.49 -6.93 -33.35
N PHE A 445 37.85 -5.88 -32.81
CA PHE A 445 37.37 -4.76 -33.60
C PHE A 445 38.49 -3.74 -33.84
N SER A 446 38.44 -3.03 -34.95
CA SER A 446 39.32 -1.88 -35.20
C SER A 446 38.91 -0.70 -34.34
N ASP A 447 39.85 0.24 -34.08
CA ASP A 447 39.58 1.47 -33.32
C ASP A 447 38.38 2.24 -33.89
N ALA A 448 38.29 2.37 -35.22
CA ALA A 448 37.18 3.00 -35.91
C ALA A 448 35.83 2.28 -35.64
N ALA A 449 35.83 0.94 -35.54
CA ALA A 449 34.60 0.20 -35.19
C ALA A 449 34.21 0.40 -33.74
N LEU A 450 35.18 0.49 -32.83
CA LEU A 450 34.91 0.78 -31.41
C LEU A 450 34.37 2.21 -31.19
N GLU A 451 34.89 3.20 -31.92
CA GLU A 451 34.36 4.59 -31.91
C GLU A 451 32.92 4.62 -32.42
N GLU A 452 32.62 3.94 -33.54
CA GLU A 452 31.25 3.83 -34.06
C GLU A 452 30.28 3.13 -33.08
N LEU A 453 30.74 2.08 -32.41
CA LEU A 453 29.93 1.41 -31.34
C LEU A 453 29.70 2.32 -30.17
N ALA A 454 30.67 3.17 -29.76
CA ALA A 454 30.52 4.12 -28.70
C ALA A 454 29.46 5.19 -29.01
N GLU A 455 29.43 5.68 -30.26
CA GLU A 455 28.47 6.69 -30.71
C GLU A 455 27.01 6.18 -30.62
N ILE A 456 26.73 5.02 -31.22
CA ILE A 456 25.37 4.44 -31.19
C ILE A 456 24.96 3.99 -29.76
N TYR A 457 25.92 3.50 -28.96
CA TYR A 457 25.67 3.17 -27.56
C TYR A 457 25.24 4.41 -26.75
N GLN A 458 25.96 5.53 -26.88
CA GLN A 458 25.62 6.77 -26.18
C GLN A 458 24.22 7.26 -26.55
N ALA A 459 23.88 7.23 -27.85
CA ALA A 459 22.56 7.60 -28.33
C ALA A 459 21.47 6.69 -27.73
N THR A 460 21.69 5.36 -27.75
CA THR A 460 20.73 4.37 -27.25
C THR A 460 20.56 4.45 -25.72
N THR A 461 21.66 4.60 -24.97
CA THR A 461 21.61 4.74 -23.49
C THR A 461 20.87 6.01 -23.07
N ALA A 462 21.13 7.13 -23.72
CA ALA A 462 20.39 8.37 -23.46
C ALA A 462 18.90 8.22 -23.79
N PHE A 463 18.59 7.49 -24.86
CA PHE A 463 17.22 7.21 -25.29
C PHE A 463 16.45 6.39 -24.24
N ILE A 464 17.05 5.30 -23.71
CA ILE A 464 16.45 4.47 -22.66
C ILE A 464 16.15 5.31 -21.42
N LYS A 465 17.12 6.13 -20.97
CA LYS A 465 16.97 6.97 -19.78
C LYS A 465 15.83 7.98 -19.94
N ASP A 466 15.74 8.62 -21.08
CA ASP A 466 14.67 9.60 -21.35
C ASP A 466 13.31 8.94 -21.53
N ALA A 467 13.24 7.72 -22.07
CA ALA A 467 12.01 6.93 -22.14
C ALA A 467 11.50 6.56 -20.71
N LEU A 468 12.39 6.09 -19.84
CA LEU A 468 12.05 5.78 -18.45
C LEU A 468 11.61 7.05 -17.67
N ASP A 469 12.33 8.16 -17.85
CA ASP A 469 11.99 9.43 -17.21
C ASP A 469 10.63 9.96 -17.69
N SER A 470 10.30 9.80 -18.98
CA SER A 470 8.97 10.16 -19.50
C SER A 470 7.85 9.33 -18.87
N VAL A 471 8.08 8.03 -18.59
CA VAL A 471 7.13 7.18 -17.87
C VAL A 471 7.00 7.60 -16.41
N GLU A 472 8.10 7.90 -15.73
CA GLU A 472 8.12 8.30 -14.32
C GLU A 472 7.32 9.58 -14.09
N ASN A 473 7.57 10.60 -14.94
CA ASN A 473 7.01 11.93 -14.80
C ASN A 473 5.71 12.15 -15.60
N ASN A 474 5.24 11.16 -16.37
CA ASN A 474 4.15 11.29 -17.35
C ASN A 474 4.39 12.46 -18.32
N ASP A 475 5.64 12.64 -18.77
CA ASP A 475 6.06 13.76 -19.60
C ASP A 475 5.82 13.47 -21.09
N ILE A 476 4.67 13.93 -21.59
CA ILE A 476 4.25 13.73 -22.98
C ILE A 476 5.15 14.47 -23.96
N GLU A 477 5.63 15.68 -23.61
CA GLU A 477 6.49 16.47 -24.51
C GLU A 477 7.82 15.77 -24.68
N LYS A 478 8.40 15.27 -23.60
CA LYS A 478 9.62 14.47 -23.64
C LYS A 478 9.43 13.19 -24.45
N ALA A 479 8.35 12.45 -24.21
CA ALA A 479 8.02 11.24 -24.96
C ALA A 479 7.87 11.52 -26.47
N GLN A 480 7.22 12.61 -26.85
CA GLN A 480 7.10 13.03 -28.27
C GLN A 480 8.46 13.35 -28.90
N SER A 481 9.38 13.96 -28.16
CA SER A 481 10.72 14.26 -28.64
C SER A 481 11.53 12.99 -29.00
N LEU A 482 11.20 11.87 -28.36
CA LEU A 482 11.85 10.59 -28.61
C LEU A 482 11.54 10.01 -30.00
N ILE A 483 10.42 10.37 -30.63
CA ILE A 483 10.07 9.90 -31.98
C ILE A 483 11.14 10.26 -33.01
N GLU A 484 11.63 11.50 -33.01
CA GLU A 484 12.67 11.93 -33.93
C GLU A 484 14.03 11.30 -33.58
N ARG A 485 14.38 11.23 -32.31
CA ARG A 485 15.62 10.58 -31.85
C ARG A 485 15.66 9.09 -32.19
N HIS A 486 14.53 8.39 -32.12
CA HIS A 486 14.43 6.99 -32.57
C HIS A 486 14.73 6.85 -34.07
N LYS A 487 14.21 7.76 -34.92
CA LYS A 487 14.53 7.79 -36.34
C LYS A 487 16.03 8.07 -36.58
N GLU A 488 16.65 8.90 -35.76
CA GLU A 488 18.09 9.20 -35.81
C GLU A 488 18.91 7.95 -35.49
N ILE A 489 18.58 7.18 -34.43
CA ILE A 489 19.25 5.91 -34.08
C ILE A 489 19.11 4.90 -35.22
N ASN A 490 17.93 4.75 -35.80
CA ASN A 490 17.68 3.87 -36.95
C ASN A 490 18.45 4.32 -38.22
N HIS A 491 18.64 5.63 -38.38
CA HIS A 491 19.45 6.17 -39.47
C HIS A 491 20.95 5.91 -39.26
N MET A 492 21.42 6.11 -38.01
CA MET A 492 22.79 5.83 -37.60
C MET A 492 23.15 4.35 -37.86
N GLU A 493 22.28 3.40 -37.43
CA GLU A 493 22.49 1.96 -37.70
C GLU A 493 22.71 1.68 -39.19
N ARG A 494 21.86 2.26 -40.06
CA ARG A 494 21.98 2.07 -41.52
C ARG A 494 23.28 2.62 -42.09
N ILE A 495 23.77 3.75 -41.58
CA ILE A 495 25.05 4.32 -41.98
C ILE A 495 26.19 3.43 -41.51
N LEU A 496 26.19 3.04 -40.24
CA LEU A 496 27.23 2.20 -39.66
C LEU A 496 27.33 0.84 -40.37
N ARG A 497 26.19 0.21 -40.61
CA ARG A 497 26.10 -1.03 -41.40
C ARG A 497 26.72 -0.88 -42.79
N LYS A 498 26.37 0.19 -43.52
CA LYS A 498 26.89 0.45 -44.86
C LYS A 498 28.39 0.73 -44.86
N THR A 499 28.86 1.50 -43.88
CA THR A 499 30.28 1.84 -43.71
C THR A 499 31.09 0.59 -43.40
N HIS A 500 30.59 -0.26 -42.50
CA HIS A 500 31.26 -1.49 -42.10
C HIS A 500 31.33 -2.51 -43.25
N ILE A 501 30.25 -2.68 -44.02
CA ILE A 501 30.26 -3.51 -45.23
C ILE A 501 31.32 -3.04 -46.25
N LYS A 502 31.53 -1.72 -46.40
CA LYS A 502 32.59 -1.19 -47.24
C LYS A 502 33.98 -1.57 -46.73
N ARG A 503 34.24 -1.51 -45.42
CA ARG A 503 35.50 -1.94 -44.80
C ARG A 503 35.72 -3.43 -45.00
N LEU A 504 34.68 -4.26 -44.85
CA LEU A 504 34.74 -5.69 -45.07
C LEU A 504 35.14 -6.02 -46.54
N ASN A 505 34.51 -5.35 -47.50
CA ASN A 505 34.81 -5.54 -48.94
C ASN A 505 36.21 -5.08 -49.31
N LYS A 506 36.82 -4.18 -48.59
CA LYS A 506 38.20 -3.73 -48.78
C LYS A 506 39.23 -4.60 -48.07
N GLY A 507 38.79 -5.60 -47.28
CA GLY A 507 39.69 -6.44 -46.48
C GLY A 507 40.29 -5.73 -45.26
N GLU A 508 39.69 -4.59 -44.82
CA GLU A 508 40.12 -3.81 -43.66
C GLU A 508 39.69 -4.43 -42.33
N CYS A 509 38.81 -5.44 -42.35
CA CYS A 509 38.40 -6.21 -41.17
C CYS A 509 38.13 -7.68 -41.55
N SER A 510 38.20 -8.58 -40.56
CA SER A 510 37.87 -9.99 -40.76
C SER A 510 36.36 -10.18 -40.97
N THR A 511 35.99 -11.23 -41.72
CA THR A 511 34.55 -11.55 -41.94
C THR A 511 33.82 -11.78 -40.63
N GLN A 512 34.46 -12.41 -39.64
CA GLN A 512 33.88 -12.64 -38.34
C GLN A 512 33.63 -11.33 -37.56
N ALA A 513 34.61 -10.41 -37.56
CA ALA A 513 34.41 -9.09 -36.94
C ALA A 513 33.28 -8.33 -37.64
N GLY A 514 33.19 -8.45 -38.99
CA GLY A 514 32.16 -7.78 -39.77
C GLY A 514 30.74 -8.22 -39.45
N VAL A 515 30.51 -9.52 -39.39
CA VAL A 515 29.19 -10.09 -39.06
C VAL A 515 28.78 -9.70 -37.63
N ASN A 516 29.69 -9.90 -36.67
CA ASN A 516 29.37 -9.61 -35.25
C ASN A 516 29.16 -8.10 -34.97
N PHE A 517 29.87 -7.21 -35.69
CA PHE A 517 29.61 -5.77 -35.60
C PHE A 517 28.17 -5.42 -36.02
N ILE A 518 27.70 -6.02 -37.12
CA ILE A 518 26.34 -5.83 -37.62
C ILE A 518 25.32 -6.37 -36.63
N ASP A 519 25.59 -7.49 -35.98
CA ASP A 519 24.72 -8.05 -34.96
C ASP A 519 24.65 -7.13 -33.71
N ILE A 520 25.78 -6.59 -33.26
CA ILE A 520 25.82 -5.64 -32.12
C ILE A 520 24.97 -4.40 -32.41
N ILE A 521 25.16 -3.74 -33.56
CA ILE A 521 24.35 -2.55 -33.87
C ILE A 521 22.87 -2.85 -34.05
N SER A 522 22.52 -4.08 -34.51
CA SER A 522 21.14 -4.53 -34.56
C SER A 522 20.56 -4.70 -33.18
N HIS A 523 21.30 -5.25 -32.20
CA HIS A 523 20.84 -5.31 -30.80
C HIS A 523 20.58 -3.91 -30.25
N TYR A 524 21.44 -2.93 -30.52
CA TYR A 524 21.25 -1.55 -30.04
C TYR A 524 19.97 -0.90 -30.61
N THR A 525 19.68 -1.13 -31.89
CA THR A 525 18.44 -0.65 -32.51
C THR A 525 17.22 -1.32 -31.91
N ARG A 526 17.26 -2.66 -31.67
CA ARG A 526 16.15 -3.36 -31.01
C ARG A 526 15.88 -2.85 -29.58
N VAL A 527 16.94 -2.55 -28.85
CA VAL A 527 16.82 -1.92 -27.52
C VAL A 527 16.10 -0.57 -27.63
N SER A 528 16.43 0.25 -28.64
CA SER A 528 15.71 1.52 -28.85
C SER A 528 14.26 1.32 -29.31
N ASP A 529 13.94 0.27 -30.09
CA ASP A 529 12.58 -0.09 -30.48
C ASP A 529 11.73 -0.37 -29.22
N HIS A 530 12.21 -1.21 -28.29
CA HIS A 530 11.52 -1.53 -27.05
C HIS A 530 11.36 -0.33 -26.12
N ALA A 531 12.38 0.53 -26.02
CA ALA A 531 12.28 1.76 -25.25
C ALA A 531 11.29 2.76 -25.89
N MET A 532 11.14 2.78 -27.23
CA MET A 532 10.14 3.61 -27.90
C MET A 532 8.71 3.16 -27.58
N ASN A 533 8.45 1.85 -27.46
CA ASN A 533 7.15 1.33 -27.06
C ASN A 533 6.68 1.90 -25.70
N LEU A 534 7.60 2.14 -24.75
CA LEU A 534 7.27 2.79 -23.48
C LEU A 534 6.85 4.25 -23.70
N ALA A 535 7.61 5.00 -24.51
CA ALA A 535 7.31 6.39 -24.82
C ALA A 535 5.96 6.55 -25.54
N GLU A 536 5.62 5.64 -26.46
CA GLU A 536 4.33 5.63 -27.16
C GLU A 536 3.14 5.49 -26.20
N LYS A 537 3.27 4.69 -25.14
CA LYS A 537 2.24 4.55 -24.10
C LYS A 537 2.07 5.83 -23.27
N VAL A 538 3.15 6.58 -23.04
CA VAL A 538 3.09 7.90 -22.40
C VAL A 538 2.38 8.91 -23.30
N ILE A 539 2.72 8.94 -24.62
CA ILE A 539 2.07 9.83 -25.61
C ILE A 539 0.56 9.57 -25.69
N ALA A 540 0.17 8.31 -25.59
CA ALA A 540 -1.24 7.90 -25.60
C ALA A 540 -1.96 8.12 -24.26
N GLU A 541 -1.29 8.64 -23.21
CA GLU A 541 -1.81 8.82 -21.84
C GLU A 541 -2.32 7.51 -21.21
N GLN A 542 -1.68 6.39 -21.51
CA GLN A 542 -2.13 5.05 -21.16
C GLN A 542 -1.30 4.39 -20.04
N ILE A 543 -0.28 5.05 -19.47
CA ILE A 543 0.58 4.46 -18.44
C ILE A 543 0.88 5.42 -17.29
#